data_040128445dd9886b3f27046a522b6e23
#
_entry.id   040128445dd9886b3f27046a522b6e23
#
_cell.length_a   1.000
_cell.length_b   1.000
_cell.length_c   1.000
_cell.angle_alpha   90.00
_cell.angle_beta   90.00
_cell.angle_gamma   90.00
#
_symmetry.space_group_name_H-M   'P 1'
#
loop_
_entity.id
_entity.type
_entity.pdbx_description
1 polymer ?
#
loop_
_entity_poly.entity_id
_entity_poly.type
_entity_poly.pdbx_seq_one_letter_code
_entity_poly.pdbx_strand_id
1 'polypeptide(L)'
;MSRRKFLQFGGAAAMTVLLPASGLLSGCSADQVTETLDNMGVKSGLDATFRGTREFTDSWGRTRTIPTVDKLERVYFTSALAQIFVFTLAPQLLGGTGMQFTPQELKYLPAGTENLVYMGSLSGGGEIDREMLLKQDIQLVIDCSGTTLSASDVSTAQKLEDQTGIPTLCIDGSFDNIRTAYQLLGEILGAEERAGKISEYLERVYNDVTAATAGIPDSEKVRLYYAEGPLGLQTEPDRGLHALTFDVAGANNVAAVEETQGIGMTNVSLETVLAWDPEVIIAWDDVIRGGADEIIRTDAKWSHISAVKNGRVYTMPNAPYAWCDRPPGVNRFLGIQWIANMLYPD
;
A
#
# COMPACT_ATOMS: atom_id res chain seq x y z
N MET A 1 12.96 -30.12 -19.74
CA MET A 1 11.65 -30.77 -19.80
C MET A 1 10.55 -29.70 -19.87
N SER A 2 9.62 -29.89 -20.76
CA SER A 2 8.72 -28.96 -21.44
C SER A 2 7.81 -28.08 -20.59
N ARG A 3 7.77 -26.76 -20.91
CA ARG A 3 6.85 -25.70 -20.45
C ARG A 3 5.45 -25.81 -21.07
N ARG A 4 4.80 -26.93 -21.00
CA ARG A 4 3.44 -27.14 -21.55
C ARG A 4 2.61 -28.00 -20.65
N LYS A 5 2.15 -27.46 -19.49
CA LYS A 5 1.04 -28.01 -18.70
C LYS A 5 0.54 -27.01 -17.65
N PHE A 6 0.18 -25.78 -18.04
CA PHE A 6 -0.52 -24.86 -17.12
C PHE A 6 -1.55 -23.97 -17.83
N LEU A 7 -2.27 -24.55 -18.78
CA LEU A 7 -3.39 -23.87 -19.44
C LEU A 7 -4.47 -24.93 -19.80
N GLN A 8 -5.14 -25.41 -18.75
CA GLN A 8 -6.42 -26.13 -18.90
C GLN A 8 -7.04 -26.25 -17.50
N PHE A 9 -7.75 -25.25 -17.07
CA PHE A 9 -8.93 -25.30 -16.19
C PHE A 9 -9.41 -23.85 -16.01
N GLY A 10 -10.21 -23.40 -16.91
CA GLY A 10 -10.86 -22.11 -16.94
C GLY A 10 -11.93 -22.07 -18.04
N GLY A 11 -12.64 -23.19 -18.19
CA GLY A 11 -13.81 -23.22 -19.03
C GLY A 11 -15.03 -22.80 -18.21
N ALA A 12 -15.35 -21.51 -18.18
CA ALA A 12 -16.69 -21.09 -17.83
C ALA A 12 -17.65 -21.64 -18.91
N ALA A 13 -18.34 -22.70 -18.57
CA ALA A 13 -19.48 -23.14 -19.34
C ALA A 13 -20.57 -22.06 -19.21
N ALA A 14 -20.62 -21.13 -20.16
CA ALA A 14 -21.79 -20.31 -20.38
C ALA A 14 -22.95 -21.25 -20.80
N MET A 15 -23.71 -21.72 -19.83
CA MET A 15 -25.03 -22.27 -20.09
C MET A 15 -25.94 -21.12 -20.53
N THR A 16 -26.04 -20.95 -21.84
CA THR A 16 -27.09 -20.12 -22.44
C THR A 16 -28.40 -20.82 -22.21
N VAL A 17 -29.10 -20.53 -21.14
CA VAL A 17 -30.50 -20.91 -20.97
C VAL A 17 -31.29 -20.02 -21.91
N LEU A 18 -31.64 -20.56 -23.06
CA LEU A 18 -32.64 -20.01 -23.96
C LEU A 18 -34.01 -20.09 -23.26
N LEU A 19 -34.37 -19.03 -22.58
CA LEU A 19 -35.74 -18.81 -22.15
C LEU A 19 -36.57 -18.46 -23.38
N PRO A 20 -37.74 -19.12 -23.61
CA PRO A 20 -38.61 -18.72 -24.69
C PRO A 20 -39.10 -17.29 -24.46
N ALA A 21 -38.87 -16.44 -25.45
CA ALA A 21 -39.37 -15.09 -25.48
C ALA A 21 -40.87 -15.08 -25.55
N SER A 22 -41.55 -14.96 -24.42
CA SER A 22 -42.96 -14.57 -24.35
C SER A 22 -43.27 -14.00 -22.95
N GLY A 23 -43.17 -12.71 -22.81
CA GLY A 23 -44.12 -11.82 -22.13
C GLY A 23 -44.59 -12.16 -20.72
N LEU A 24 -43.67 -12.37 -19.71
CA LEU A 24 -44.11 -12.50 -18.30
C LEU A 24 -43.14 -11.96 -17.25
N LEU A 25 -42.22 -11.04 -17.54
CA LEU A 25 -41.35 -10.45 -16.53
C LEU A 25 -41.49 -8.93 -16.35
N SER A 26 -42.65 -8.41 -16.70
CA SER A 26 -42.95 -6.98 -16.44
C SER A 26 -43.77 -6.87 -15.16
N GLY A 27 -43.09 -6.88 -13.98
CA GLY A 27 -43.76 -6.66 -12.69
C GLY A 27 -43.29 -7.50 -11.49
N CYS A 28 -42.31 -8.41 -11.64
CA CYS A 28 -41.81 -9.15 -10.48
C CYS A 28 -40.73 -8.32 -9.71
N SER A 29 -40.88 -8.24 -8.39
CA SER A 29 -39.81 -7.72 -7.52
C SER A 29 -38.60 -8.66 -7.53
N ALA A 30 -37.41 -8.17 -7.20
CA ALA A 30 -36.19 -8.99 -7.11
C ALA A 30 -36.40 -10.21 -6.19
N ASP A 31 -37.14 -10.06 -5.12
CA ASP A 31 -37.46 -11.13 -4.16
C ASP A 31 -38.30 -12.27 -4.79
N GLN A 32 -39.23 -11.94 -5.66
CA GLN A 32 -40.04 -12.96 -6.37
C GLN A 32 -39.25 -13.77 -7.39
N VAL A 33 -38.26 -13.13 -8.04
CA VAL A 33 -37.34 -13.82 -8.97
C VAL A 33 -36.43 -14.74 -8.17
N THR A 34 -35.93 -14.31 -7.01
CA THR A 34 -35.10 -15.09 -6.11
C THR A 34 -35.81 -16.34 -5.60
N GLU A 35 -37.04 -16.18 -5.09
CA GLU A 35 -37.87 -17.30 -4.61
C GLU A 35 -38.15 -18.31 -5.71
N THR A 36 -38.33 -17.87 -6.95
CA THR A 36 -38.53 -18.73 -8.10
C THR A 36 -37.28 -19.52 -8.44
N LEU A 37 -36.09 -18.89 -8.38
CA LEU A 37 -34.81 -19.53 -8.65
C LEU A 37 -34.45 -20.56 -7.57
N ASP A 38 -34.67 -20.24 -6.30
CA ASP A 38 -34.47 -21.16 -5.17
C ASP A 38 -35.35 -22.40 -5.29
N ASN A 39 -36.62 -22.23 -5.71
CA ASN A 39 -37.55 -23.35 -5.97
C ASN A 39 -37.16 -24.21 -7.19
N MET A 40 -36.38 -23.64 -8.12
CA MET A 40 -35.84 -24.37 -9.29
C MET A 40 -34.47 -25.01 -9.01
N GLY A 41 -33.93 -24.90 -7.80
CA GLY A 41 -32.63 -25.49 -7.41
C GLY A 41 -31.42 -24.82 -8.07
N VAL A 42 -31.57 -23.62 -8.65
CA VAL A 42 -30.48 -22.83 -9.25
C VAL A 42 -29.78 -22.06 -8.15
N LYS A 43 -28.74 -22.67 -7.57
CA LYS A 43 -28.00 -22.04 -6.44
C LYS A 43 -27.00 -20.99 -6.87
N SER A 44 -27.13 -19.87 -6.23
CA SER A 44 -26.18 -18.88 -5.69
C SER A 44 -25.44 -17.89 -6.58
N GLY A 45 -24.90 -18.18 -7.72
CA GLY A 45 -24.13 -17.17 -8.46
C GLY A 45 -24.98 -16.08 -9.12
N LEU A 46 -26.16 -16.45 -9.63
CA LEU A 46 -27.13 -15.51 -10.22
C LEU A 46 -27.87 -14.70 -9.14
N ASP A 47 -28.17 -15.34 -8.01
CA ASP A 47 -28.90 -14.73 -6.90
C ASP A 47 -28.09 -13.56 -6.28
N ALA A 48 -26.80 -13.75 -6.06
CA ALA A 48 -25.92 -12.69 -5.52
C ALA A 48 -25.85 -11.47 -6.45
N THR A 49 -25.76 -11.68 -7.77
CA THR A 49 -25.73 -10.58 -8.75
C THR A 49 -27.03 -9.82 -8.79
N PHE A 50 -28.18 -10.48 -8.65
CA PHE A 50 -29.50 -9.82 -8.57
C PHE A 50 -29.67 -9.00 -7.28
N ARG A 51 -29.02 -9.41 -6.18
CA ARG A 51 -29.03 -8.66 -4.91
C ARG A 51 -28.00 -7.51 -4.88
N GLY A 52 -27.22 -7.32 -5.93
CA GLY A 52 -26.17 -6.29 -5.98
C GLY A 52 -24.95 -6.68 -5.15
N THR A 53 -24.70 -7.97 -4.97
CA THR A 53 -23.54 -8.52 -4.28
C THR A 53 -22.84 -9.59 -5.12
N ARG A 54 -21.57 -9.86 -4.83
CA ARG A 54 -20.76 -10.91 -5.45
C ARG A 54 -19.83 -11.56 -4.43
N GLU A 55 -19.41 -12.79 -4.71
CA GLU A 55 -18.34 -13.40 -3.94
C GLU A 55 -16.98 -12.90 -4.43
N PHE A 56 -16.08 -12.67 -3.49
CA PHE A 56 -14.70 -12.30 -3.76
C PHE A 56 -13.77 -13.06 -2.81
N THR A 57 -12.67 -13.58 -3.35
CA THR A 57 -11.65 -14.28 -2.56
C THR A 57 -10.45 -13.36 -2.38
N ASP A 58 -10.11 -13.06 -1.13
CA ASP A 58 -9.00 -12.17 -0.76
C ASP A 58 -7.62 -12.84 -0.86
N SER A 59 -6.55 -12.08 -0.60
CA SER A 59 -5.17 -12.58 -0.69
C SER A 59 -4.84 -13.70 0.30
N TRP A 60 -5.63 -13.89 1.37
CA TRP A 60 -5.49 -15.01 2.31
C TRP A 60 -6.25 -16.27 1.88
N GLY A 61 -7.08 -16.16 0.83
CA GLY A 61 -7.95 -17.24 0.36
C GLY A 61 -9.31 -17.31 1.07
N ARG A 62 -9.72 -16.25 1.79
CA ARG A 62 -11.05 -16.15 2.40
C ARG A 62 -12.04 -15.61 1.37
N THR A 63 -13.17 -16.29 1.20
CA THR A 63 -14.26 -15.80 0.35
C THR A 63 -15.25 -14.98 1.18
N ARG A 64 -15.61 -13.80 0.67
CA ARG A 64 -16.57 -12.88 1.26
C ARG A 64 -17.59 -12.43 0.23
N THR A 65 -18.82 -12.22 0.70
CA THR A 65 -19.86 -11.57 -0.10
C THR A 65 -19.70 -10.07 0.03
N ILE A 66 -19.39 -9.40 -1.08
CA ILE A 66 -19.15 -7.96 -1.14
C ILE A 66 -20.12 -7.29 -2.13
N PRO A 67 -20.36 -5.97 -2.07
CA PRO A 67 -21.15 -5.27 -3.10
C PRO A 67 -20.57 -5.47 -4.50
N THR A 68 -21.44 -5.51 -5.52
CA THR A 68 -21.00 -5.36 -6.91
C THR A 68 -20.47 -3.94 -7.14
N VAL A 69 -19.63 -3.76 -8.16
CA VAL A 69 -18.98 -2.46 -8.44
C VAL A 69 -20.03 -1.33 -8.59
N ASP A 70 -21.16 -1.60 -9.24
CA ASP A 70 -22.24 -0.62 -9.42
C ASP A 70 -23.04 -0.30 -8.15
N LYS A 71 -22.83 -1.03 -7.06
CA LYS A 71 -23.45 -0.84 -5.76
C LYS A 71 -22.47 -0.40 -4.67
N LEU A 72 -21.17 -0.42 -4.98
CA LEU A 72 -20.13 -0.02 -4.04
C LEU A 72 -19.96 1.51 -4.07
N GLU A 73 -20.38 2.16 -3.00
CA GLU A 73 -20.35 3.62 -2.89
C GLU A 73 -19.33 4.09 -1.84
N ARG A 74 -19.13 3.27 -0.77
CA ARG A 74 -18.31 3.66 0.39
C ARG A 74 -17.44 2.54 0.89
N VAL A 75 -16.13 2.75 0.80
CA VAL A 75 -15.11 1.83 1.33
C VAL A 75 -14.32 2.50 2.44
N TYR A 76 -13.75 1.69 3.33
CA TYR A 76 -12.80 2.13 4.30
C TYR A 76 -11.51 1.31 4.22
N PHE A 77 -10.38 1.98 4.32
CA PHE A 77 -9.04 1.37 4.32
C PHE A 77 -8.40 1.55 5.69
N THR A 78 -7.97 0.45 6.30
CA THR A 78 -7.62 0.35 7.73
C THR A 78 -6.34 1.07 8.14
N SER A 79 -5.51 1.50 7.18
CA SER A 79 -4.19 2.07 7.46
C SER A 79 -3.79 3.14 6.44
N ALA A 80 -2.78 3.94 6.80
CA ALA A 80 -2.16 4.91 5.90
C ALA A 80 -1.68 4.28 4.60
N LEU A 81 -1.01 3.11 4.70
CA LEU A 81 -0.58 2.33 3.56
C LEU A 81 -1.76 1.92 2.66
N ALA A 82 -2.77 1.33 3.27
CA ALA A 82 -3.96 0.86 2.55
C ALA A 82 -4.66 2.02 1.85
N GLN A 83 -4.71 3.22 2.44
CA GLN A 83 -5.35 4.39 1.86
C GLN A 83 -4.65 4.90 0.59
N ILE A 84 -3.34 4.71 0.42
CA ILE A 84 -2.65 5.09 -0.81
C ILE A 84 -3.25 4.37 -2.02
N PHE A 85 -3.64 3.11 -1.87
CA PHE A 85 -4.27 2.37 -2.96
C PHE A 85 -5.57 3.01 -3.41
N VAL A 86 -6.47 3.37 -2.48
CA VAL A 86 -7.75 3.98 -2.88
C VAL A 86 -7.57 5.39 -3.43
N PHE A 87 -6.64 6.19 -2.88
CA PHE A 87 -6.33 7.52 -3.44
C PHE A 87 -5.81 7.42 -4.87
N THR A 88 -5.07 6.38 -5.19
CA THR A 88 -4.53 6.18 -6.53
C THR A 88 -5.50 5.50 -7.49
N LEU A 89 -6.47 4.71 -7.01
CA LEU A 89 -7.42 3.96 -7.82
C LEU A 89 -8.80 4.64 -7.94
N ALA A 90 -9.47 4.86 -6.82
CA ALA A 90 -10.88 5.28 -6.76
C ALA A 90 -11.15 6.17 -5.54
N PRO A 91 -10.54 7.36 -5.44
CA PRO A 91 -10.65 8.23 -4.27
C PRO A 91 -12.09 8.64 -3.94
N GLN A 92 -12.98 8.66 -4.92
CA GLN A 92 -14.39 8.99 -4.75
C GLN A 92 -15.17 7.97 -3.90
N LEU A 93 -14.64 6.74 -3.74
CA LEU A 93 -15.26 5.70 -2.93
C LEU A 93 -14.85 5.78 -1.45
N LEU A 94 -13.86 6.60 -1.09
CA LEU A 94 -13.36 6.67 0.28
C LEU A 94 -14.37 7.30 1.22
N GLY A 95 -14.94 6.52 2.14
CA GLY A 95 -15.98 6.96 3.08
C GLY A 95 -15.44 7.61 4.35
N GLY A 96 -14.13 7.61 4.57
CA GLY A 96 -13.46 8.23 5.71
C GLY A 96 -11.96 7.98 5.69
N THR A 97 -11.23 8.48 6.68
CA THR A 97 -9.76 8.41 6.71
C THR A 97 -9.22 7.85 8.02
N GLY A 98 -8.13 7.08 7.94
CA GLY A 98 -7.30 6.65 9.06
C GLY A 98 -6.09 7.55 9.29
N MET A 99 -5.98 8.67 8.56
CA MET A 99 -4.93 9.66 8.67
C MET A 99 -5.50 11.07 8.84
N GLN A 100 -4.74 11.91 9.52
CA GLN A 100 -4.93 13.35 9.49
C GLN A 100 -3.89 13.98 8.58
N PHE A 101 -4.32 14.80 7.64
CA PHE A 101 -3.45 15.43 6.67
C PHE A 101 -3.16 16.88 7.04
N THR A 102 -1.93 17.29 6.87
CA THR A 102 -1.52 18.69 6.98
C THR A 102 -2.01 19.50 5.77
N PRO A 103 -2.14 20.82 5.85
CA PRO A 103 -2.48 21.66 4.70
C PRO A 103 -1.50 21.52 3.52
N GLN A 104 -0.27 21.12 3.78
CA GLN A 104 0.74 20.87 2.75
C GLN A 104 0.45 19.59 1.98
N GLU A 105 0.11 18.51 2.68
CA GLU A 105 -0.23 17.20 2.09
C GLU A 105 -1.54 17.27 1.29
N LEU A 106 -2.54 18.00 1.80
CA LEU A 106 -3.83 18.19 1.12
C LEU A 106 -3.71 18.81 -0.27
N LYS A 107 -2.63 19.56 -0.58
CA LYS A 107 -2.40 20.11 -1.92
C LYS A 107 -2.21 19.04 -3.00
N TYR A 108 -1.80 17.84 -2.61
CA TYR A 108 -1.51 16.73 -3.50
C TYR A 108 -2.60 15.65 -3.51
N LEU A 109 -3.59 15.79 -2.64
CA LEU A 109 -4.70 14.84 -2.51
C LEU A 109 -5.94 15.33 -3.26
N PRO A 110 -6.86 14.43 -3.64
CA PRO A 110 -8.11 14.80 -4.28
C PRO A 110 -8.90 15.83 -3.47
N ALA A 111 -9.54 16.77 -4.14
CA ALA A 111 -10.42 17.75 -3.49
C ALA A 111 -11.53 17.02 -2.70
N GLY A 112 -11.85 17.52 -1.51
CA GLY A 112 -12.79 16.88 -0.59
C GLY A 112 -12.13 15.96 0.46
N THR A 113 -10.84 15.63 0.30
CA THR A 113 -10.11 14.82 1.31
C THR A 113 -10.12 15.50 2.69
N GLU A 114 -10.08 16.82 2.72
CA GLU A 114 -10.15 17.63 3.95
C GLU A 114 -11.46 17.47 4.73
N ASN A 115 -12.51 16.96 4.07
CA ASN A 115 -13.83 16.74 4.67
C ASN A 115 -14.06 15.29 5.13
N LEU A 116 -13.11 14.39 4.87
CA LEU A 116 -13.22 13.00 5.29
C LEU A 116 -13.17 12.88 6.81
N VAL A 117 -14.10 12.10 7.36
CA VAL A 117 -14.15 11.82 8.79
C VAL A 117 -12.99 10.90 9.18
N TYR A 118 -12.24 11.27 10.20
CA TYR A 118 -11.23 10.40 10.79
C TYR A 118 -11.91 9.27 11.58
N MET A 119 -11.60 8.03 11.25
CA MET A 119 -12.20 6.82 11.85
C MET A 119 -11.17 5.88 12.50
N GLY A 120 -9.94 6.36 12.71
CA GLY A 120 -8.86 5.56 13.30
C GLY A 120 -8.06 4.75 12.29
N SER A 121 -7.13 3.95 12.79
CA SER A 121 -6.23 3.13 11.96
C SER A 121 -5.74 1.92 12.72
N LEU A 122 -5.54 0.78 12.04
CA LEU A 122 -4.91 -0.41 12.64
C LEU A 122 -3.37 -0.32 12.63
N SER A 123 -2.79 0.68 11.96
CA SER A 123 -1.33 0.86 11.94
C SER A 123 -0.79 1.09 13.34
N GLY A 124 0.34 0.42 13.66
CA GLY A 124 1.03 0.61 14.92
C GLY A 124 0.24 0.19 16.16
N GLY A 125 -0.72 -0.72 16.01
CA GLY A 125 -1.56 -1.17 17.13
C GLY A 125 -2.69 -0.20 17.49
N GLY A 126 -3.04 0.71 16.58
CA GLY A 126 -4.17 1.62 16.74
C GLY A 126 -5.52 0.92 16.63
N GLU A 127 -6.59 1.67 16.83
CA GLU A 127 -7.96 1.18 16.79
C GLU A 127 -8.80 1.94 15.76
N ILE A 128 -9.80 1.24 15.21
CA ILE A 128 -10.81 1.82 14.32
C ILE A 128 -12.09 2.08 15.11
N ASP A 129 -12.69 3.24 14.91
CA ASP A 129 -13.99 3.61 15.45
C ASP A 129 -15.10 2.87 14.67
N ARG A 130 -15.57 1.75 15.25
CA ARG A 130 -16.59 0.87 14.67
C ARG A 130 -17.96 1.56 14.55
N GLU A 131 -18.29 2.39 15.50
CA GLU A 131 -19.56 3.15 15.47
C GLU A 131 -19.55 4.14 14.31
N MET A 132 -18.39 4.75 14.05
CA MET A 132 -18.23 5.67 12.95
C MET A 132 -18.26 4.95 11.60
N LEU A 133 -17.70 3.73 11.48
CA LEU A 133 -17.85 2.93 10.26
C LEU A 133 -19.32 2.71 9.90
N LEU A 134 -20.12 2.31 10.89
CA LEU A 134 -21.56 2.09 10.71
C LEU A 134 -22.30 3.40 10.39
N LYS A 135 -21.99 4.48 11.10
CA LYS A 135 -22.59 5.80 10.90
C LYS A 135 -22.29 6.41 9.53
N GLN A 136 -21.13 6.08 8.95
CA GLN A 136 -20.72 6.52 7.63
C GLN A 136 -21.17 5.56 6.52
N ASP A 137 -22.01 4.58 6.82
CA ASP A 137 -22.54 3.59 5.86
C ASP A 137 -21.43 2.89 5.05
N ILE A 138 -20.33 2.52 5.72
CA ILE A 138 -19.24 1.78 5.08
C ILE A 138 -19.73 0.40 4.67
N GLN A 139 -19.59 0.08 3.38
CA GLN A 139 -20.07 -1.17 2.79
C GLN A 139 -19.00 -2.25 2.70
N LEU A 140 -17.73 -1.85 2.71
CA LEU A 140 -16.58 -2.74 2.59
C LEU A 140 -15.40 -2.14 3.33
N VAL A 141 -14.73 -2.96 4.14
CA VAL A 141 -13.44 -2.61 4.73
C VAL A 141 -12.33 -3.38 4.01
N ILE A 142 -11.23 -2.71 3.74
CA ILE A 142 -10.04 -3.31 3.14
C ILE A 142 -8.86 -3.11 4.10
N ASP A 143 -8.34 -4.22 4.58
CA ASP A 143 -7.09 -4.28 5.32
C ASP A 143 -5.96 -4.66 4.36
N CYS A 144 -4.95 -3.81 4.26
CA CYS A 144 -3.83 -4.02 3.36
C CYS A 144 -2.53 -3.96 4.15
N SER A 145 -1.83 -5.09 4.19
CA SER A 145 -0.52 -5.20 4.87
C SER A 145 0.59 -4.67 3.97
N GLY A 146 1.59 -4.01 4.56
CA GLY A 146 2.84 -3.62 3.89
C GLY A 146 3.91 -4.70 3.89
N THR A 147 3.64 -5.79 4.60
CA THR A 147 4.42 -7.03 4.64
C THR A 147 3.57 -8.18 4.12
N THR A 148 4.17 -9.34 3.89
CA THR A 148 3.40 -10.55 3.64
C THR A 148 2.38 -10.76 4.76
N LEU A 149 1.13 -11.04 4.37
CA LEU A 149 0.04 -11.25 5.32
C LEU A 149 0.38 -12.32 6.34
N SER A 150 -0.01 -12.09 7.58
CA SER A 150 0.13 -13.02 8.69
C SER A 150 -1.23 -13.49 9.22
N ALA A 151 -1.24 -14.57 9.99
CA ALA A 151 -2.45 -15.03 10.67
C ALA A 151 -2.99 -13.99 11.67
N SER A 152 -2.12 -13.11 12.20
CA SER A 152 -2.53 -12.01 13.09
C SER A 152 -3.33 -10.95 12.34
N ASP A 153 -2.89 -10.56 11.12
CA ASP A 153 -3.60 -9.60 10.28
C ASP A 153 -5.01 -10.11 9.96
N VAL A 154 -5.09 -11.37 9.52
CA VAL A 154 -6.36 -12.04 9.21
C VAL A 154 -7.28 -12.12 10.43
N SER A 155 -6.74 -12.44 11.61
CA SER A 155 -7.51 -12.48 12.86
C SER A 155 -8.06 -11.10 13.24
N THR A 156 -7.27 -10.05 13.03
CA THR A 156 -7.69 -8.66 13.29
C THR A 156 -8.81 -8.24 12.34
N ALA A 157 -8.65 -8.52 11.05
CA ALA A 157 -9.68 -8.25 10.04
C ALA A 157 -10.98 -9.02 10.32
N GLN A 158 -10.87 -10.32 10.68
CA GLN A 158 -12.03 -11.13 11.05
C GLN A 158 -12.77 -10.57 12.28
N LYS A 159 -12.02 -10.17 13.32
CA LYS A 159 -12.60 -9.55 14.50
C LYS A 159 -13.35 -8.26 14.18
N LEU A 160 -12.82 -7.44 13.28
CA LEU A 160 -13.49 -6.21 12.83
C LEU A 160 -14.80 -6.55 12.11
N GLU A 161 -14.77 -7.52 11.19
CA GLU A 161 -15.95 -8.01 10.47
C GLU A 161 -17.00 -8.57 11.44
N ASP A 162 -16.61 -9.42 12.40
CA ASP A 162 -17.54 -9.99 13.39
C ASP A 162 -18.21 -8.91 14.26
N GLN A 163 -17.53 -7.81 14.54
CA GLN A 163 -18.02 -6.72 15.39
C GLN A 163 -18.89 -5.71 14.66
N THR A 164 -18.70 -5.54 13.36
CA THR A 164 -19.41 -4.53 12.57
C THR A 164 -20.45 -5.12 11.62
N GLY A 165 -20.29 -6.40 11.25
CA GLY A 165 -21.06 -7.01 10.17
C GLY A 165 -20.66 -6.53 8.78
N ILE A 166 -19.62 -5.68 8.65
CA ILE A 166 -19.13 -5.17 7.37
C ILE A 166 -18.10 -6.16 6.83
N PRO A 167 -18.24 -6.66 5.58
CA PRO A 167 -17.25 -7.55 5.00
C PRO A 167 -15.86 -6.89 5.00
N THR A 168 -14.84 -7.63 5.44
CA THR A 168 -13.47 -7.14 5.57
C THR A 168 -12.51 -8.04 4.80
N LEU A 169 -11.88 -7.50 3.77
CA LEU A 169 -10.91 -8.19 2.92
C LEU A 169 -9.48 -7.95 3.41
N CYS A 170 -8.65 -8.98 3.34
CA CYS A 170 -7.20 -8.88 3.57
C CYS A 170 -6.47 -8.91 2.23
N ILE A 171 -5.70 -7.85 1.95
CA ILE A 171 -4.92 -7.71 0.73
C ILE A 171 -3.43 -7.70 1.08
N ASP A 172 -2.65 -8.55 0.41
CA ASP A 172 -1.19 -8.54 0.52
C ASP A 172 -0.63 -7.40 -0.33
N GLY A 173 -0.33 -6.27 0.32
CA GLY A 173 0.27 -5.09 -0.30
C GLY A 173 1.78 -5.01 -0.08
N SER A 174 2.44 -6.12 0.28
CA SER A 174 3.90 -6.19 0.37
C SER A 174 4.57 -5.77 -0.94
N PHE A 175 5.82 -5.37 -0.87
CA PHE A 175 6.55 -4.84 -2.03
C PHE A 175 6.49 -5.79 -3.24
N ASP A 176 6.70 -7.09 -3.00
CA ASP A 176 6.70 -8.11 -4.05
C ASP A 176 5.29 -8.35 -4.65
N ASN A 177 4.24 -8.17 -3.85
CA ASN A 177 2.86 -8.41 -4.24
C ASN A 177 2.09 -7.12 -4.61
N ILE A 178 2.71 -5.95 -4.53
CA ILE A 178 2.02 -4.67 -4.73
C ILE A 178 1.28 -4.57 -6.07
N ARG A 179 1.82 -5.17 -7.14
CA ARG A 179 1.18 -5.20 -8.47
C ARG A 179 -0.08 -6.06 -8.45
N THR A 180 0.00 -7.23 -7.81
CA THR A 180 -1.16 -8.11 -7.59
C THR A 180 -2.21 -7.42 -6.74
N ALA A 181 -1.80 -6.72 -5.68
CA ALA A 181 -2.70 -5.91 -4.86
C ALA A 181 -3.45 -4.86 -5.69
N TYR A 182 -2.75 -4.15 -6.59
CA TYR A 182 -3.39 -3.20 -7.50
C TYR A 182 -4.41 -3.87 -8.44
N GLN A 183 -4.11 -5.05 -8.97
CA GLN A 183 -5.03 -5.79 -9.83
C GLN A 183 -6.29 -6.21 -9.07
N LEU A 184 -6.14 -6.80 -7.88
CA LEU A 184 -7.26 -7.20 -7.03
C LEU A 184 -8.11 -5.99 -6.61
N LEU A 185 -7.48 -4.92 -6.17
CA LEU A 185 -8.17 -3.69 -5.77
C LEU A 185 -8.82 -2.99 -6.97
N GLY A 186 -8.21 -3.05 -8.15
CA GLY A 186 -8.81 -2.59 -9.39
C GLY A 186 -10.13 -3.30 -9.68
N GLU A 187 -10.16 -4.63 -9.56
CA GLU A 187 -11.37 -5.44 -9.73
C GLU A 187 -12.42 -5.12 -8.65
N ILE A 188 -12.00 -5.00 -7.38
CA ILE A 188 -12.92 -4.69 -6.27
C ILE A 188 -13.59 -3.34 -6.47
N LEU A 189 -12.83 -2.33 -6.87
CA LEU A 189 -13.25 -0.93 -6.93
C LEU A 189 -13.76 -0.50 -8.32
N GLY A 190 -13.72 -1.39 -9.33
CA GLY A 190 -14.08 -1.05 -10.72
C GLY A 190 -13.10 -0.07 -11.38
N ALA A 191 -11.81 -0.22 -11.09
CA ALA A 191 -10.73 0.65 -11.55
C ALA A 191 -9.61 -0.12 -12.27
N GLU A 192 -9.96 -1.20 -12.99
CA GLU A 192 -9.02 -2.16 -13.58
C GLU A 192 -8.06 -1.49 -14.59
N GLU A 193 -8.57 -0.58 -15.44
CA GLU A 193 -7.73 0.13 -16.41
C GLU A 193 -6.65 0.97 -15.68
N ARG A 194 -7.04 1.67 -14.62
CA ARG A 194 -6.11 2.49 -13.83
C ARG A 194 -5.11 1.62 -13.07
N ALA A 195 -5.58 0.52 -12.49
CA ALA A 195 -4.73 -0.47 -11.82
C ALA A 195 -3.69 -1.06 -12.77
N GLY A 196 -4.08 -1.39 -14.01
CA GLY A 196 -3.18 -1.86 -15.05
C GLY A 196 -2.07 -0.86 -15.37
N LYS A 197 -2.42 0.41 -15.60
CA LYS A 197 -1.44 1.48 -15.88
C LYS A 197 -0.45 1.69 -14.72
N ILE A 198 -0.94 1.61 -13.47
CA ILE A 198 -0.07 1.71 -12.29
C ILE A 198 0.86 0.50 -12.24
N SER A 199 0.32 -0.71 -12.37
CA SER A 199 1.12 -1.95 -12.34
C SER A 199 2.23 -1.96 -13.41
N GLU A 200 1.93 -1.54 -14.63
CA GLU A 200 2.92 -1.39 -15.72
C GLU A 200 4.02 -0.36 -15.37
N TYR A 201 3.63 0.76 -14.76
CA TYR A 201 4.59 1.78 -14.30
C TYR A 201 5.52 1.20 -13.23
N LEU A 202 4.97 0.52 -12.23
CA LEU A 202 5.75 -0.07 -11.13
C LEU A 202 6.75 -1.13 -11.65
N GLU A 203 6.29 -1.98 -12.57
CA GLU A 203 7.15 -3.00 -13.20
C GLU A 203 8.29 -2.37 -13.98
N ARG A 204 8.00 -1.35 -14.79
CA ARG A 204 9.01 -0.63 -15.55
C ARG A 204 10.05 0.01 -14.62
N VAL A 205 9.61 0.75 -13.60
CA VAL A 205 10.52 1.40 -12.65
C VAL A 205 11.44 0.39 -11.98
N TYR A 206 10.88 -0.71 -11.49
CA TYR A 206 11.65 -1.76 -10.84
C TYR A 206 12.70 -2.36 -11.79
N ASN A 207 12.28 -2.71 -13.02
CA ASN A 207 13.14 -3.33 -14.00
C ASN A 207 14.26 -2.37 -14.48
N ASP A 208 13.91 -1.11 -14.77
CA ASP A 208 14.87 -0.12 -15.25
C ASP A 208 15.95 0.15 -14.19
N VAL A 209 15.55 0.36 -12.92
CA VAL A 209 16.52 0.65 -11.85
C VAL A 209 17.36 -0.58 -11.51
N THR A 210 16.75 -1.75 -11.36
CA THR A 210 17.52 -2.97 -11.06
C THR A 210 18.47 -3.34 -12.20
N ALA A 211 18.09 -3.15 -13.46
CA ALA A 211 18.98 -3.37 -14.60
C ALA A 211 20.16 -2.37 -14.61
N ALA A 212 19.91 -1.11 -14.29
CA ALA A 212 20.97 -0.09 -14.23
C ALA A 212 21.97 -0.35 -13.09
N THR A 213 21.51 -0.89 -11.98
CA THR A 213 22.35 -1.10 -10.79
C THR A 213 22.95 -2.51 -10.65
N ALA A 214 22.44 -3.49 -11.41
CA ALA A 214 22.84 -4.90 -11.30
C ALA A 214 24.34 -5.16 -11.55
N GLY A 215 25.01 -4.30 -12.33
CA GLY A 215 26.42 -4.43 -12.66
C GLY A 215 27.38 -3.78 -11.66
N ILE A 216 26.86 -3.08 -10.65
CA ILE A 216 27.66 -2.34 -9.69
C ILE A 216 28.19 -3.30 -8.61
N PRO A 217 29.52 -3.52 -8.50
CA PRO A 217 30.09 -4.34 -7.44
C PRO A 217 29.75 -3.76 -6.06
N ASP A 218 29.55 -4.60 -5.06
CA ASP A 218 29.23 -4.14 -3.69
C ASP A 218 30.24 -3.15 -3.13
N SER A 219 31.53 -3.28 -3.51
CA SER A 219 32.59 -2.34 -3.12
C SER A 219 32.51 -0.96 -3.78
N GLU A 220 31.71 -0.83 -4.85
CA GLU A 220 31.54 0.41 -5.63
C GLU A 220 30.16 1.03 -5.40
N LYS A 221 29.27 0.36 -4.68
CA LYS A 221 28.00 0.92 -4.29
C LYS A 221 28.18 2.13 -3.37
N VAL A 222 27.44 3.20 -3.67
CA VAL A 222 27.48 4.43 -2.88
C VAL A 222 26.98 4.15 -1.45
N ARG A 223 27.78 4.54 -0.47
CA ARG A 223 27.48 4.34 0.96
C ARG A 223 26.50 5.39 1.43
N LEU A 224 25.29 4.93 1.79
CA LEU A 224 24.17 5.77 2.15
C LEU A 224 23.81 5.60 3.63
N TYR A 225 23.54 6.71 4.31
CA TYR A 225 22.93 6.76 5.62
C TYR A 225 21.54 7.38 5.55
N TYR A 226 20.54 6.70 6.08
CA TYR A 226 19.20 7.21 6.22
C TYR A 226 19.00 7.79 7.61
N ALA A 227 18.88 9.11 7.69
CA ALA A 227 18.83 9.88 8.93
C ALA A 227 17.38 10.21 9.30
N GLU A 228 16.87 9.54 10.31
CA GLU A 228 15.53 9.73 10.85
C GLU A 228 15.58 10.40 12.24
N GLY A 229 14.41 10.85 12.69
CA GLY A 229 14.25 11.52 13.98
C GLY A 229 14.84 12.94 14.03
N PRO A 230 14.61 13.67 15.13
CA PRO A 230 14.91 15.10 15.21
C PRO A 230 16.40 15.44 15.20
N LEU A 231 17.25 14.47 15.50
CA LEU A 231 18.70 14.66 15.53
C LEU A 231 19.42 13.93 14.38
N GLY A 232 18.67 13.20 13.53
CA GLY A 232 19.24 12.34 12.50
C GLY A 232 20.01 11.13 13.04
N LEU A 233 19.75 10.76 14.30
CA LEU A 233 20.42 9.65 15.01
C LEU A 233 19.49 8.44 15.21
N GLN A 234 18.46 8.35 14.38
CA GLN A 234 17.67 7.14 14.18
C GLN A 234 17.83 6.72 12.72
N THR A 235 17.76 5.42 12.47
CA THR A 235 18.00 4.88 11.12
C THR A 235 17.32 3.53 10.94
N GLU A 236 17.23 3.09 9.70
CA GLU A 236 16.73 1.78 9.32
C GLU A 236 17.90 0.82 9.10
N PRO A 237 17.88 -0.35 9.75
CA PRO A 237 18.90 -1.38 9.54
C PRO A 237 19.02 -1.79 8.07
N ASP A 238 20.23 -2.12 7.65
CA ASP A 238 20.50 -2.73 6.35
C ASP A 238 19.60 -3.98 6.14
N ARG A 239 18.97 -4.08 4.97
CA ARG A 239 17.98 -5.13 4.61
C ARG A 239 16.71 -5.16 5.45
N GLY A 240 16.44 -4.12 6.25
CA GLY A 240 15.17 -3.95 6.93
C GLY A 240 14.02 -3.63 5.96
N LEU A 241 12.78 -3.88 6.41
CA LEU A 241 11.58 -3.55 5.64
C LEU A 241 11.59 -2.09 5.14
N HIS A 242 12.03 -1.19 5.99
CA HIS A 242 12.05 0.25 5.73
C HIS A 242 13.28 0.70 4.93
N ALA A 243 14.31 -0.14 4.78
CA ALA A 243 15.51 0.11 3.97
C ALA A 243 15.39 -0.39 2.53
N LEU A 244 14.37 -1.19 2.20
CA LEU A 244 14.20 -1.87 0.92
C LEU A 244 14.34 -0.94 -0.31
N THR A 245 13.86 0.30 -0.20
CA THR A 245 13.95 1.29 -1.28
C THR A 245 15.41 1.62 -1.63
N PHE A 246 16.28 1.66 -0.63
CA PHE A 246 17.72 1.91 -0.81
C PHE A 246 18.41 0.72 -1.47
N ASP A 247 18.07 -0.50 -1.04
CA ASP A 247 18.62 -1.74 -1.58
C ASP A 247 18.28 -1.89 -3.07
N VAL A 248 17.01 -1.69 -3.44
CA VAL A 248 16.54 -1.75 -4.83
C VAL A 248 17.19 -0.66 -5.69
N ALA A 249 17.44 0.52 -5.13
CA ALA A 249 18.14 1.62 -5.80
C ALA A 249 19.67 1.39 -5.93
N GLY A 250 20.18 0.27 -5.42
CA GLY A 250 21.60 -0.10 -5.51
C GLY A 250 22.50 0.62 -4.50
N ALA A 251 21.96 1.18 -3.42
CA ALA A 251 22.77 1.76 -2.35
C ALA A 251 23.44 0.70 -1.48
N ASN A 252 24.53 1.10 -0.82
CA ASN A 252 25.08 0.39 0.33
C ASN A 252 24.61 1.13 1.59
N ASN A 253 23.53 0.66 2.22
CA ASN A 253 23.08 1.19 3.50
C ASN A 253 24.13 0.88 4.57
N VAL A 254 24.74 1.93 5.13
CA VAL A 254 25.83 1.77 6.11
C VAL A 254 25.35 1.36 7.50
N ALA A 255 24.04 1.36 7.75
CA ALA A 255 23.46 1.03 9.06
C ALA A 255 23.46 -0.48 9.34
N ALA A 256 24.65 -1.07 9.45
CA ALA A 256 24.83 -2.47 9.85
C ALA A 256 24.58 -2.64 11.37
N VAL A 257 23.33 -2.44 11.79
CA VAL A 257 22.86 -2.55 13.16
C VAL A 257 21.70 -3.55 13.24
N GLU A 258 21.52 -4.17 14.40
CA GLU A 258 20.36 -5.02 14.65
C GLU A 258 19.11 -4.15 14.92
N GLU A 259 17.99 -4.54 14.35
CA GLU A 259 16.72 -3.90 14.62
C GLU A 259 16.30 -4.19 16.07
N THR A 260 16.17 -3.13 16.88
CA THR A 260 15.93 -3.29 18.32
C THR A 260 14.46 -3.36 18.72
N GLN A 261 13.54 -2.92 17.86
CA GLN A 261 12.10 -2.78 18.19
C GLN A 261 11.14 -3.39 17.18
N GLY A 262 11.61 -3.96 16.07
CA GLY A 262 10.76 -4.54 15.02
C GLY A 262 9.91 -3.54 14.22
N ILE A 263 10.15 -2.23 14.40
CA ILE A 263 9.41 -1.14 13.74
C ILE A 263 10.33 -0.14 13.04
N GLY A 264 11.63 -0.44 12.96
CA GLY A 264 12.65 0.49 12.46
C GLY A 264 13.00 1.61 13.44
N MET A 265 13.55 2.71 12.93
CA MET A 265 14.00 3.86 13.72
C MET A 265 14.99 3.49 14.84
N THR A 266 15.93 2.62 14.52
CA THR A 266 16.97 2.15 15.45
C THR A 266 17.88 3.30 15.84
N ASN A 267 18.06 3.51 17.14
CA ASN A 267 18.93 4.57 17.65
C ASN A 267 20.41 4.25 17.44
N VAL A 268 21.16 5.24 16.98
CA VAL A 268 22.62 5.17 16.81
C VAL A 268 23.29 6.40 17.41
N SER A 269 24.59 6.30 17.71
CA SER A 269 25.34 7.46 18.16
C SER A 269 25.96 8.22 16.99
N LEU A 270 26.26 9.51 17.17
CA LEU A 270 26.96 10.28 16.15
C LEU A 270 28.36 9.71 15.87
N GLU A 271 29.02 9.20 16.88
CA GLU A 271 30.33 8.52 16.72
C GLU A 271 30.23 7.32 15.80
N THR A 272 29.12 6.57 15.88
CA THR A 272 28.85 5.44 14.97
C THR A 272 28.67 5.94 13.54
N VAL A 273 27.90 6.99 13.32
CA VAL A 273 27.70 7.58 11.98
C VAL A 273 29.03 8.15 11.43
N LEU A 274 29.83 8.79 12.28
CA LEU A 274 31.17 9.27 11.91
C LEU A 274 32.11 8.10 11.51
N ALA A 275 32.03 6.99 12.21
CA ALA A 275 32.82 5.79 11.88
C ALA A 275 32.35 5.14 10.55
N TRP A 276 31.09 5.17 10.27
CA TRP A 276 30.56 4.74 8.97
C TRP A 276 30.93 5.68 7.82
N ASP A 277 31.12 6.97 8.09
CA ASP A 277 31.46 8.03 7.12
C ASP A 277 30.70 7.89 5.78
N PRO A 278 29.37 8.02 5.76
CA PRO A 278 28.56 7.85 4.55
C PRO A 278 28.92 8.90 3.48
N GLU A 279 28.80 8.51 2.20
CA GLU A 279 29.00 9.39 1.06
C GLU A 279 27.74 10.18 0.70
N VAL A 280 26.58 9.67 1.12
CA VAL A 280 25.26 10.29 0.94
C VAL A 280 24.46 10.16 2.22
N ILE A 281 23.76 11.22 2.59
CA ILE A 281 22.77 11.20 3.67
C ILE A 281 21.43 11.59 3.06
N ILE A 282 20.39 10.76 3.30
CA ILE A 282 19.00 11.12 3.09
C ILE A 282 18.39 11.38 4.46
N ALA A 283 17.87 12.58 4.68
CA ALA A 283 17.32 13.00 5.96
C ALA A 283 15.84 13.37 5.85
N TRP A 284 15.10 13.16 6.92
CA TRP A 284 13.74 13.68 7.03
C TRP A 284 13.72 15.20 7.20
N ASP A 285 12.77 15.87 6.51
CA ASP A 285 12.43 17.28 6.74
C ASP A 285 11.14 17.41 7.58
N ASP A 286 10.55 16.32 7.96
CA ASP A 286 9.25 16.30 8.61
C ASP A 286 9.30 16.92 10.00
N VAL A 287 8.71 18.09 10.14
CA VAL A 287 8.59 18.82 11.42
C VAL A 287 7.84 18.00 12.48
N ILE A 288 6.93 17.11 12.05
CA ILE A 288 6.16 16.25 12.96
C ILE A 288 7.02 15.07 13.43
N ARG A 289 7.88 14.55 12.56
CA ARG A 289 8.78 13.42 12.83
C ARG A 289 10.20 13.84 13.20
N GLY A 290 10.48 15.16 13.15
CA GLY A 290 11.68 15.78 13.61
C GLY A 290 12.77 15.95 12.56
N GLY A 291 12.59 16.80 11.55
CA GLY A 291 13.52 17.08 10.46
C GLY A 291 14.98 17.25 10.87
N ALA A 292 15.79 16.27 10.50
CA ALA A 292 17.20 16.23 10.82
C ALA A 292 18.08 16.96 9.79
N ASP A 293 17.55 17.27 8.63
CA ASP A 293 18.32 17.78 7.49
C ASP A 293 19.00 19.13 7.81
N GLU A 294 18.34 20.02 8.52
CA GLU A 294 18.93 21.30 8.93
C GLU A 294 20.07 21.10 9.93
N ILE A 295 19.85 20.26 10.96
CA ILE A 295 20.88 20.02 11.99
C ILE A 295 22.11 19.32 11.39
N ILE A 296 21.90 18.36 10.47
CA ILE A 296 23.01 17.67 9.80
C ILE A 296 23.84 18.63 8.94
N ARG A 297 23.20 19.60 8.30
CA ARG A 297 23.90 20.59 7.45
C ARG A 297 24.61 21.68 8.24
N THR A 298 24.15 22.01 9.46
CA THR A 298 24.57 23.21 10.18
C THR A 298 25.37 22.94 11.45
N ASP A 299 25.17 21.80 12.12
CA ASP A 299 25.94 21.47 13.33
C ASP A 299 27.36 21.01 12.98
N ALA A 300 28.35 21.71 13.54
CA ALA A 300 29.77 21.45 13.32
C ALA A 300 30.18 20.00 13.64
N LYS A 301 29.45 19.28 14.46
CA LYS A 301 29.73 17.88 14.79
C LYS A 301 29.55 16.95 13.59
N TRP A 302 28.67 17.29 12.66
CA TRP A 302 28.44 16.52 11.43
C TRP A 302 29.42 16.86 10.30
N SER A 303 30.15 17.99 10.42
CA SER A 303 31.01 18.53 9.35
C SER A 303 32.15 17.60 8.90
N HIS A 304 32.49 16.60 9.70
CA HIS A 304 33.56 15.64 9.38
C HIS A 304 33.10 14.48 8.48
N ILE A 305 31.80 14.29 8.29
CA ILE A 305 31.22 13.25 7.45
C ILE A 305 31.39 13.61 5.98
N SER A 306 31.77 12.63 5.14
CA SER A 306 32.01 12.80 3.70
C SER A 306 30.80 13.38 2.97
N ALA A 307 29.59 12.89 3.27
CA ALA A 307 28.34 13.43 2.70
C ALA A 307 28.16 14.93 2.97
N VAL A 308 28.48 15.39 4.20
CA VAL A 308 28.32 16.80 4.59
C VAL A 308 29.39 17.65 3.92
N LYS A 309 30.67 17.21 3.91
CA LYS A 309 31.77 17.92 3.24
C LYS A 309 31.52 18.14 1.76
N ASN A 310 30.88 17.14 1.11
CA ASN A 310 30.64 17.14 -0.32
C ASN A 310 29.26 17.71 -0.71
N GLY A 311 28.47 18.19 0.26
CA GLY A 311 27.14 18.73 0.02
C GLY A 311 26.11 17.67 -0.43
N ARG A 312 26.36 16.40 -0.16
CA ARG A 312 25.47 15.27 -0.54
C ARG A 312 24.54 14.86 0.61
N VAL A 313 23.94 15.86 1.25
CA VAL A 313 22.85 15.68 2.21
C VAL A 313 21.55 16.07 1.52
N TYR A 314 20.62 15.16 1.41
CA TYR A 314 19.37 15.34 0.69
C TYR A 314 18.19 15.23 1.64
N THR A 315 17.24 16.14 1.48
CA THR A 315 15.97 16.09 2.20
C THR A 315 15.01 15.17 1.44
N MET A 316 14.46 14.18 2.12
CA MET A 316 13.53 13.24 1.49
C MET A 316 12.21 13.93 1.15
N PRO A 317 11.71 13.84 -0.10
CA PRO A 317 10.36 14.28 -0.42
C PRO A 317 9.33 13.48 0.39
N ASN A 318 8.41 14.15 1.09
CA ASN A 318 7.50 13.49 2.03
C ASN A 318 6.01 13.89 1.89
N ALA A 319 5.64 14.68 0.91
CA ALA A 319 4.25 15.10 0.71
C ALA A 319 3.67 14.57 -0.60
N PRO A 320 2.47 13.94 -0.61
CA PRO A 320 1.60 13.67 0.55
C PRO A 320 2.08 12.49 1.40
N TYR A 321 3.01 11.70 0.89
CA TYR A 321 3.63 10.54 1.54
C TYR A 321 5.12 10.54 1.30
N ALA A 322 5.89 10.03 2.27
CA ALA A 322 7.33 9.91 2.13
C ALA A 322 7.71 8.96 0.96
N TRP A 323 8.63 9.40 0.11
CA TRP A 323 8.97 8.64 -1.10
C TRP A 323 9.79 7.38 -0.83
N CYS A 324 10.59 7.38 0.21
CA CYS A 324 11.46 6.23 0.46
C CYS A 324 10.78 5.14 1.28
N ASP A 325 9.88 5.53 2.23
CA ASP A 325 9.39 4.60 3.21
C ASP A 325 8.01 5.06 3.71
N ARG A 326 7.76 5.51 4.84
CA ARG A 326 6.59 5.71 5.67
C ARG A 326 5.41 6.48 5.05
N PRO A 327 4.33 5.76 4.70
CA PRO A 327 4.14 4.32 4.83
C PRO A 327 4.85 3.54 3.73
N PRO A 328 5.21 2.25 3.94
CA PRO A 328 5.94 1.44 2.97
C PRO A 328 5.05 0.95 1.82
N GLY A 329 4.58 1.86 0.99
CA GLY A 329 3.62 1.63 -0.09
C GLY A 329 4.18 1.87 -1.50
N VAL A 330 3.28 2.16 -2.44
CA VAL A 330 3.60 2.43 -3.85
C VAL A 330 4.49 3.67 -4.04
N ASN A 331 4.45 4.61 -3.11
CA ASN A 331 5.33 5.77 -3.05
C ASN A 331 6.83 5.40 -3.12
N ARG A 332 7.21 4.21 -2.63
CA ARG A 332 8.59 3.69 -2.73
C ARG A 332 9.12 3.63 -4.15
N PHE A 333 8.28 3.41 -5.16
CA PHE A 333 8.72 3.37 -6.56
C PHE A 333 9.15 4.75 -7.07
N LEU A 334 8.56 5.84 -6.53
CA LEU A 334 9.10 7.19 -6.76
C LEU A 334 10.47 7.34 -6.08
N GLY A 335 10.58 6.85 -4.84
CA GLY A 335 11.82 6.84 -4.07
C GLY A 335 12.94 6.07 -4.76
N ILE A 336 12.67 4.88 -5.27
CA ILE A 336 13.64 4.04 -5.99
C ILE A 336 14.26 4.82 -7.15
N GLN A 337 13.44 5.44 -8.01
CA GLN A 337 13.93 6.26 -9.13
C GLN A 337 14.73 7.47 -8.66
N TRP A 338 14.21 8.17 -7.65
CA TRP A 338 14.84 9.37 -7.12
C TRP A 338 16.22 9.06 -6.51
N ILE A 339 16.30 7.97 -5.72
CA ILE A 339 17.56 7.55 -5.10
C ILE A 339 18.55 7.08 -6.15
N ALA A 340 18.14 6.22 -7.09
CA ALA A 340 19.03 5.74 -8.13
C ALA A 340 19.64 6.88 -8.94
N ASN A 341 18.83 7.85 -9.38
CA ASN A 341 19.32 9.05 -10.10
C ASN A 341 20.24 9.93 -9.24
N MET A 342 20.03 9.97 -7.92
CA MET A 342 20.88 10.76 -7.02
C MET A 342 22.21 10.05 -6.74
N LEU A 343 22.20 8.73 -6.65
CA LEU A 343 23.43 7.94 -6.40
C LEU A 343 24.27 7.80 -7.68
N TYR A 344 23.63 7.61 -8.82
CA TYR A 344 24.24 7.29 -10.11
C TYR A 344 23.63 8.19 -11.21
N PRO A 345 24.04 9.47 -11.28
CA PRO A 345 23.41 10.46 -12.17
C PRO A 345 23.76 10.32 -13.65
N ASP A 346 24.71 9.44 -14.06
CA ASP A 346 25.25 9.29 -15.42
C ASP A 346 24.57 8.17 -16.24
#